data_1e25b99d6cb181c75298d3cc554a332d
#
_entry.id   1e25b99d6cb181c75298d3cc554a332d
#
_cell.length_a   1.000
_cell.length_b   1.000
_cell.length_c   1.000
_cell.angle_alpha   90.00
_cell.angle_beta   90.00
_cell.angle_gamma   90.00
#
_symmetry.space_group_name_H-M   'P 1'
#
loop_
_entity.id
_entity.type
_entity.pdbx_description
1 polymer ?
#
loop_
_entity_poly.entity_id
_entity_poly.type
_entity_poly.pdbx_seq_one_letter_code
_entity_poly.pdbx_strand_id
1 'polypeptide(L)'
;MAYVKAPIPSEVYHLTQKDKLDDILDDGKIRRFGDTECWFCESLEKMKAYMERTVLCEGKAYYGVGGQLCHYPKFEPDKHIILKLTPCRREGNWYRWNQEIPLNSPPELVQAAAEFSKLKIGYRGDLAFKDVEMIDMEAFLRGEIVCRRMQEPEQTTHMDEMTL
;
A
#
# COMPACT_ATOMS: atom_id res chain seq x y z
N MET A 1 -2.53 -0.60 21.39
CA MET A 1 -1.94 0.21 20.29
C MET A 1 -2.77 1.46 20.13
N ALA A 2 -2.17 2.61 20.24
CA ALA A 2 -2.87 3.87 20.10
C ALA A 2 -2.66 4.47 18.72
N TYR A 3 -3.69 5.12 18.22
CA TYR A 3 -3.68 5.75 16.91
C TYR A 3 -3.82 7.25 17.07
N VAL A 4 -3.09 7.99 16.26
CA VAL A 4 -3.16 9.45 16.22
C VAL A 4 -3.85 9.85 14.93
N LYS A 5 -4.86 10.71 15.02
CA LYS A 5 -5.61 11.18 13.87
C LYS A 5 -4.69 11.88 12.88
N ALA A 6 -4.88 11.60 11.60
CA ALA A 6 -4.05 12.17 10.53
C ALA A 6 -4.92 12.92 9.54
N PRO A 7 -4.34 13.93 8.84
CA PRO A 7 -5.08 14.61 7.77
C PRO A 7 -5.30 13.66 6.59
N ILE A 8 -6.32 13.97 5.80
CA ILE A 8 -6.66 13.16 4.61
C ILE A 8 -5.54 13.32 3.58
N PRO A 9 -4.89 12.22 3.17
CA PRO A 9 -3.87 12.32 2.12
C PRO A 9 -4.52 12.54 0.75
N SER A 10 -3.80 13.23 -0.12
CA SER A 10 -4.28 13.45 -1.49
C SER A 10 -4.20 12.18 -2.32
N GLU A 11 -3.22 11.33 -2.02
CA GLU A 11 -3.04 10.05 -2.69
C GLU A 11 -2.33 9.09 -1.76
N VAL A 12 -2.55 7.80 -1.97
CA VAL A 12 -1.86 6.75 -1.23
C VAL A 12 -1.45 5.63 -2.18
N TYR A 13 -0.50 4.82 -1.75
CA TYR A 13 0.07 3.74 -2.56
C TYR A 13 -0.12 2.42 -1.85
N HIS A 14 -0.57 1.42 -2.61
CA HIS A 14 -0.90 0.11 -2.08
C HIS A 14 -0.19 -0.97 -2.90
N LEU A 15 0.57 -1.82 -2.20
CA LEU A 15 1.23 -2.97 -2.82
C LEU A 15 0.27 -4.16 -2.75
N THR A 16 0.01 -4.79 -3.90
CA THR A 16 -0.88 -5.95 -3.93
C THR A 16 -0.41 -6.95 -4.98
N GLN A 17 -0.95 -8.15 -4.90
CA GLN A 17 -0.71 -9.18 -5.91
C GLN A 17 -1.60 -8.94 -7.11
N LYS A 18 -1.09 -9.24 -8.31
CA LYS A 18 -1.85 -9.01 -9.54
C LYS A 18 -3.14 -9.83 -9.60
N ASP A 19 -3.17 -10.99 -8.96
CA ASP A 19 -4.37 -11.82 -8.96
C ASP A 19 -5.54 -11.22 -8.16
N LYS A 20 -5.27 -10.18 -7.37
CA LYS A 20 -6.32 -9.48 -6.62
C LYS A 20 -6.80 -8.21 -7.30
N LEU A 21 -6.13 -7.82 -8.40
CA LEU A 21 -6.39 -6.55 -9.05
C LEU A 21 -7.83 -6.43 -9.56
N ASP A 22 -8.34 -7.47 -10.22
CA ASP A 22 -9.69 -7.42 -10.78
C ASP A 22 -10.75 -7.22 -9.68
N ASP A 23 -10.60 -7.90 -8.55
CA ASP A 23 -11.53 -7.75 -7.43
C ASP A 23 -11.48 -6.33 -6.87
N ILE A 24 -10.28 -5.76 -6.76
CA ILE A 24 -10.12 -4.40 -6.25
C ILE A 24 -10.79 -3.39 -7.20
N LEU A 25 -10.58 -3.55 -8.50
CA LEU A 25 -11.16 -2.65 -9.48
C LEU A 25 -12.68 -2.78 -9.55
N ASP A 26 -13.20 -4.00 -9.46
CA ASP A 26 -14.63 -4.25 -9.46
C ASP A 26 -15.30 -3.66 -8.21
N ASP A 27 -14.65 -3.80 -7.06
CA ASP A 27 -15.16 -3.26 -5.80
C ASP A 27 -15.06 -1.73 -5.73
N GLY A 28 -14.07 -1.15 -6.39
CA GLY A 28 -13.76 0.28 -6.27
C GLY A 28 -13.23 0.64 -4.89
N LYS A 29 -12.70 -0.32 -4.15
CA LYS A 29 -12.19 -0.08 -2.80
C LYS A 29 -11.17 -1.14 -2.42
N ILE A 30 -10.32 -0.77 -1.45
CA ILE A 30 -9.38 -1.69 -0.81
C ILE A 30 -10.05 -2.18 0.47
N ARG A 31 -10.19 -3.48 0.62
CA ARG A 31 -10.80 -4.05 1.81
C ARG A 31 -9.78 -4.18 2.92
N ARG A 32 -10.20 -3.90 4.15
CA ARG A 32 -9.35 -4.12 5.32
C ARG A 32 -9.07 -5.62 5.45
N PHE A 33 -7.88 -5.96 5.94
CA PHE A 33 -7.46 -7.34 6.05
C PHE A 33 -7.14 -7.69 7.51
N GLY A 34 -7.97 -8.54 8.10
CA GLY A 34 -7.73 -9.08 9.44
C GLY A 34 -7.70 -8.05 10.57
N ASP A 35 -8.12 -6.82 10.29
CA ASP A 35 -8.07 -5.72 11.24
C ASP A 35 -9.15 -4.73 10.89
N THR A 36 -9.20 -3.63 11.63
CA THR A 36 -10.17 -2.56 11.35
C THR A 36 -9.65 -1.55 10.35
N GLU A 37 -8.37 -1.58 10.03
CA GLU A 37 -7.72 -0.61 9.14
C GLU A 37 -7.12 -1.25 7.90
N CYS A 38 -7.02 -0.43 6.83
CA CYS A 38 -6.14 -0.68 5.70
C CYS A 38 -4.93 0.23 5.85
N TRP A 39 -3.74 -0.25 5.48
CA TRP A 39 -2.50 0.50 5.64
C TRP A 39 -1.85 0.76 4.28
N PHE A 40 -1.37 1.98 4.10
CA PHE A 40 -0.85 2.48 2.83
C PHE A 40 0.44 3.25 3.03
N CYS A 41 1.19 3.44 1.95
CA CYS A 41 2.29 4.39 1.93
C CYS A 41 1.84 5.69 1.28
N GLU A 42 2.38 6.82 1.73
CA GLU A 42 1.96 8.14 1.24
C GLU A 42 2.75 8.60 0.03
N SER A 43 3.84 7.91 -0.31
CA SER A 43 4.67 8.26 -1.46
C SER A 43 5.37 7.01 -1.98
N LEU A 44 5.89 7.11 -3.20
CA LEU A 44 6.69 6.03 -3.76
C LEU A 44 8.01 5.85 -3.03
N GLU A 45 8.58 6.94 -2.51
CA GLU A 45 9.77 6.86 -1.69
C GLU A 45 9.53 6.05 -0.42
N LYS A 46 8.41 6.28 0.25
CA LYS A 46 8.05 5.51 1.43
C LYS A 46 7.74 4.06 1.07
N MET A 47 7.09 3.84 -0.07
CA MET A 47 6.83 2.48 -0.55
C MET A 47 8.13 1.72 -0.77
N LYS A 48 9.11 2.35 -1.43
CA LYS A 48 10.40 1.72 -1.66
C LYS A 48 11.10 1.38 -0.34
N ALA A 49 11.11 2.34 0.59
CA ALA A 49 11.72 2.13 1.90
C ALA A 49 11.04 0.98 2.64
N TYR A 50 9.72 0.93 2.58
CA TYR A 50 8.95 -0.14 3.21
C TYR A 50 9.30 -1.50 2.60
N MET A 51 9.31 -1.58 1.26
CA MET A 51 9.61 -2.84 0.58
C MET A 51 11.03 -3.32 0.86
N GLU A 52 11.99 -2.39 0.91
CA GLU A 52 13.38 -2.74 1.19
C GLU A 52 13.57 -3.33 2.60
N ARG A 53 12.68 -2.99 3.51
CA ARG A 53 12.73 -3.50 4.89
C ARG A 53 11.81 -4.70 5.13
N THR A 54 11.01 -5.06 4.15
CA THR A 54 10.03 -6.13 4.29
C THR A 54 10.10 -7.11 3.14
N VAL A 55 9.24 -6.97 2.15
CA VAL A 55 9.04 -7.99 1.11
C VAL A 55 10.28 -8.27 0.26
N LEU A 56 11.23 -7.33 0.18
CA LEU A 56 12.47 -7.56 -0.58
C LEU A 56 13.54 -8.24 0.23
N CYS A 57 13.31 -8.50 1.52
CA CYS A 57 14.26 -9.15 2.41
C CYS A 57 13.94 -10.64 2.52
N GLU A 58 14.31 -11.41 1.51
CA GLU A 58 14.07 -12.86 1.53
C GLU A 58 14.64 -13.47 2.79
N GLY A 59 13.82 -14.28 3.49
CA GLY A 59 14.23 -14.97 4.70
C GLY A 59 14.09 -14.16 5.98
N LYS A 60 13.85 -12.86 5.89
CA LYS A 60 13.70 -12.03 7.09
C LYS A 60 12.44 -12.44 7.85
N ALA A 61 12.56 -12.54 9.18
CA ALA A 61 11.43 -12.90 10.03
C ALA A 61 10.48 -11.72 10.22
N TYR A 62 9.20 -12.00 10.28
CA TYR A 62 8.19 -11.01 10.64
C TYR A 62 7.02 -11.73 11.33
N TYR A 63 6.18 -10.96 12.02
CA TYR A 63 5.00 -11.51 12.69
C TYR A 63 3.77 -11.31 11.83
N GLY A 64 3.05 -12.39 11.54
CA GLY A 64 1.82 -12.36 10.77
C GLY A 64 0.66 -11.82 11.58
N VAL A 65 -0.49 -11.71 10.92
CA VAL A 65 -1.71 -11.13 11.51
C VAL A 65 -2.12 -11.86 12.80
N GLY A 66 -1.97 -13.17 12.83
CA GLY A 66 -2.31 -13.97 14.02
C GLY A 66 -1.19 -14.06 15.05
N GLY A 67 -0.13 -13.27 14.91
CA GLY A 67 1.00 -13.31 15.83
C GLY A 67 2.01 -14.43 15.57
N GLN A 68 1.80 -15.21 14.52
CA GLN A 68 2.71 -16.31 14.19
C GLN A 68 3.99 -15.76 13.54
N LEU A 69 5.09 -16.45 13.76
CA LEU A 69 6.37 -16.09 13.15
C LEU A 69 6.40 -16.59 11.70
N CYS A 70 6.69 -15.67 10.79
CA CYS A 70 6.77 -15.95 9.37
C CYS A 70 8.10 -15.44 8.83
N HIS A 71 8.45 -15.87 7.62
CA HIS A 71 9.66 -15.41 6.93
C HIS A 71 9.28 -14.98 5.52
N TYR A 72 9.84 -13.86 5.05
CA TYR A 72 9.54 -13.37 3.71
C TYR A 72 10.07 -14.36 2.66
N PRO A 73 9.21 -14.76 1.71
CA PRO A 73 9.68 -15.56 0.57
C PRO A 73 10.43 -14.69 -0.41
N LYS A 74 11.00 -15.33 -1.43
CA LYS A 74 11.59 -14.58 -2.54
C LYS A 74 10.50 -13.72 -3.18
N PHE A 75 10.79 -12.43 -3.34
CA PHE A 75 9.83 -11.51 -3.96
C PHE A 75 9.77 -11.76 -5.47
N GLU A 76 8.56 -11.86 -6.00
CA GLU A 76 8.32 -12.09 -7.43
C GLU A 76 7.70 -10.84 -8.03
N PRO A 77 8.52 -9.96 -8.66
CA PRO A 77 8.00 -8.68 -9.18
C PRO A 77 6.90 -8.84 -10.22
N ASP A 78 6.96 -9.91 -11.01
CA ASP A 78 5.97 -10.17 -12.06
C ASP A 78 4.58 -10.50 -11.50
N LYS A 79 4.48 -10.84 -10.23
CA LYS A 79 3.22 -11.18 -9.58
C LYS A 79 2.64 -10.06 -8.73
N HIS A 80 3.32 -8.93 -8.67
CA HIS A 80 2.91 -7.81 -7.81
C HIS A 80 2.77 -6.52 -8.60
N ILE A 81 2.01 -5.60 -8.02
CA ILE A 81 1.77 -4.29 -8.62
C ILE A 81 1.58 -3.27 -7.51
N ILE A 82 1.91 -2.02 -7.79
CA ILE A 82 1.64 -0.93 -6.87
C ILE A 82 0.48 -0.13 -7.45
N LEU A 83 -0.51 0.18 -6.63
CA LEU A 83 -1.65 1.01 -7.02
C LEU A 83 -1.50 2.37 -6.39
N LYS A 84 -1.58 3.41 -7.22
CA LYS A 84 -1.67 4.79 -6.75
C LYS A 84 -3.15 5.12 -6.69
N LEU A 85 -3.64 5.39 -5.50
CA LEU A 85 -5.06 5.57 -5.25
C LEU A 85 -5.37 6.99 -4.82
N THR A 86 -6.42 7.57 -5.41
CA THR A 86 -6.97 8.84 -4.94
C THR A 86 -8.19 8.49 -4.09
N PRO A 87 -8.11 8.63 -2.77
CA PRO A 87 -9.23 8.22 -1.92
C PRO A 87 -10.43 9.14 -2.06
N CYS A 88 -11.60 8.58 -1.85
CA CYS A 88 -12.80 9.38 -1.64
C CYS A 88 -12.64 10.08 -0.29
N ARG A 89 -13.05 11.34 -0.21
CA ARG A 89 -12.83 12.13 1.00
C ARG A 89 -13.77 11.65 2.11
N ARG A 90 -13.16 11.37 3.26
CA ARG A 90 -13.90 11.01 4.48
C ARG A 90 -13.10 11.50 5.66
N GLU A 91 -13.59 12.53 6.31
CA GLU A 91 -12.92 13.09 7.47
C GLU A 91 -12.99 12.11 8.66
N GLY A 92 -11.94 12.16 9.46
CA GLY A 92 -11.93 11.44 10.73
C GLY A 92 -11.55 9.99 10.64
N ASN A 93 -11.29 9.46 9.44
CA ASN A 93 -11.00 8.04 9.28
C ASN A 93 -9.52 7.72 9.03
N TRP A 94 -8.65 8.72 8.97
CA TRP A 94 -7.22 8.51 8.73
C TRP A 94 -6.43 8.62 10.03
N TYR A 95 -5.52 7.69 10.23
CA TYR A 95 -4.77 7.56 11.49
C TYR A 95 -3.34 7.15 11.22
N ARG A 96 -2.44 7.55 12.16
CA ARG A 96 -1.09 7.02 12.23
C ARG A 96 -0.95 6.27 13.53
N TRP A 97 -0.13 5.22 13.52
CA TRP A 97 0.18 4.50 14.74
C TRP A 97 1.26 5.28 15.49
N ASN A 98 1.08 5.42 16.81
CA ASN A 98 1.99 6.20 17.63
C ASN A 98 3.17 5.39 18.18
N GLN A 99 3.44 4.20 17.63
CA GLN A 99 4.54 3.32 18.03
C GLN A 99 4.35 2.66 19.39
N GLU A 100 3.16 2.69 19.94
CA GLU A 100 2.87 2.04 21.21
C GLU A 100 2.86 0.52 21.05
N ILE A 101 3.72 -0.16 21.80
CA ILE A 101 3.79 -1.61 21.82
C ILE A 101 3.95 -2.07 23.27
N PRO A 102 3.69 -3.36 23.58
CA PRO A 102 3.84 -3.85 24.94
C PRO A 102 5.26 -3.65 25.47
N LEU A 103 5.38 -3.38 26.76
CA LEU A 103 6.67 -3.28 27.43
C LEU A 103 7.41 -4.61 27.29
N ASN A 104 8.74 -4.52 27.24
CA ASN A 104 9.62 -5.70 27.12
C ASN A 104 9.48 -6.43 25.78
N SER A 105 8.99 -5.73 24.73
CA SER A 105 8.95 -6.28 23.39
C SER A 105 10.38 -6.50 22.86
N PRO A 106 10.59 -7.50 22.01
CA PRO A 106 11.92 -7.74 21.42
C PRO A 106 12.39 -6.51 20.63
N PRO A 107 13.72 -6.26 20.59
CA PRO A 107 14.25 -5.12 19.83
C PRO A 107 13.81 -5.10 18.37
N GLU A 108 13.67 -6.25 17.73
CA GLU A 108 13.22 -6.36 16.35
C GLU A 108 11.80 -5.81 16.19
N LEU A 109 10.94 -6.08 17.16
CA LEU A 109 9.56 -5.58 17.11
C LEU A 109 9.52 -4.08 17.34
N VAL A 110 10.36 -3.57 18.26
CA VAL A 110 10.46 -2.13 18.50
C VAL A 110 10.89 -1.40 17.23
N GLN A 111 11.90 -1.91 16.54
CA GLN A 111 12.39 -1.30 15.32
C GLN A 111 11.34 -1.38 14.21
N ALA A 112 10.69 -2.53 14.06
CA ALA A 112 9.64 -2.69 13.05
C ALA A 112 8.49 -1.72 13.28
N ALA A 113 8.09 -1.52 14.53
CA ALA A 113 7.04 -0.58 14.88
C ALA A 113 7.40 0.85 14.52
N ALA A 114 8.64 1.25 14.82
CA ALA A 114 9.12 2.59 14.48
C ALA A 114 9.13 2.82 12.98
N GLU A 115 9.61 1.85 12.21
CA GLU A 115 9.62 1.94 10.75
C GLU A 115 8.22 2.00 10.19
N PHE A 116 7.32 1.15 10.69
CA PHE A 116 5.94 1.12 10.25
C PHE A 116 5.26 2.47 10.44
N SER A 117 5.42 3.07 11.62
CA SER A 117 4.75 4.34 11.91
C SER A 117 5.26 5.50 11.06
N LYS A 118 6.51 5.43 10.57
CA LYS A 118 7.06 6.44 9.67
C LYS A 118 6.60 6.27 8.23
N LEU A 119 6.35 5.04 7.81
CA LEU A 119 6.15 4.72 6.40
C LEU A 119 4.70 4.51 6.04
N LYS A 120 3.83 4.28 7.01
CA LYS A 120 2.44 3.90 6.76
C LYS A 120 1.45 4.88 7.34
N ILE A 121 0.33 5.02 6.64
CA ILE A 121 -0.85 5.72 7.13
C ILE A 121 -2.03 4.73 7.02
N GLY A 122 -2.94 4.76 7.98
CA GLY A 122 -4.06 3.84 8.04
C GLY A 122 -5.38 4.52 7.82
N TYR A 123 -6.28 3.79 7.19
CA TYR A 123 -7.67 4.21 7.03
C TYR A 123 -8.56 3.20 7.75
N ARG A 124 -9.44 3.68 8.62
CA ARG A 124 -10.34 2.80 9.37
C ARG A 124 -11.49 2.38 8.50
N GLY A 125 -11.57 1.08 8.22
CA GLY A 125 -12.58 0.49 7.35
C GLY A 125 -12.01 0.16 5.98
N ASP A 126 -12.89 -0.13 5.04
CA ASP A 126 -12.52 -0.38 3.65
C ASP A 126 -12.35 0.97 2.94
N LEU A 127 -11.25 1.15 2.24
CA LEU A 127 -10.99 2.43 1.57
C LEU A 127 -11.60 2.47 0.18
N ALA A 128 -12.58 3.35 -0.01
CA ALA A 128 -13.11 3.63 -1.34
C ALA A 128 -12.21 4.66 -2.03
N PHE A 129 -11.93 4.44 -3.31
CA PHE A 129 -11.12 5.37 -4.10
C PHE A 129 -11.91 5.80 -5.33
N LYS A 130 -11.63 7.02 -5.80
CA LYS A 130 -12.30 7.60 -6.98
C LYS A 130 -11.41 7.56 -8.21
N ASP A 131 -10.13 7.23 -8.05
CA ASP A 131 -9.20 7.16 -9.15
C ASP A 131 -8.08 6.18 -8.79
N VAL A 132 -7.54 5.49 -9.79
CA VAL A 132 -6.47 4.52 -9.58
C VAL A 132 -5.53 4.52 -10.78
N GLU A 133 -4.22 4.47 -10.48
CA GLU A 133 -3.19 4.29 -11.50
C GLU A 133 -2.34 3.10 -11.11
N MET A 134 -1.95 2.32 -12.11
CA MET A 134 -1.08 1.17 -11.88
C MET A 134 0.37 1.54 -12.12
N ILE A 135 1.24 1.12 -11.22
CA ILE A 135 2.68 1.34 -11.33
C ILE A 135 3.33 -0.02 -11.55
N ASP A 136 4.06 -0.14 -12.65
CA ASP A 136 4.73 -1.39 -12.99
C ASP A 136 5.83 -1.69 -11.97
N MET A 137 5.79 -2.90 -11.39
CA MET A 137 6.70 -3.27 -10.32
C MET A 137 8.15 -3.33 -10.79
N GLU A 138 8.38 -3.92 -11.96
CA GLU A 138 9.76 -4.06 -12.46
C GLU A 138 10.38 -2.72 -12.78
N ALA A 139 9.61 -1.82 -13.41
CA ALA A 139 10.09 -0.47 -13.67
C ALA A 139 10.36 0.28 -12.38
N PHE A 140 9.49 0.13 -11.39
CA PHE A 140 9.67 0.76 -10.08
C PHE A 140 10.96 0.29 -9.41
N LEU A 141 11.24 -1.01 -9.44
CA LEU A 141 12.43 -1.56 -8.81
C LEU A 141 13.72 -1.15 -9.53
N ARG A 142 13.64 -0.87 -10.84
CA ARG A 142 14.79 -0.37 -11.60
C ARG A 142 15.02 1.13 -11.43
N GLY A 143 14.15 1.81 -10.68
CA GLY A 143 14.22 3.26 -10.57
C GLY A 143 13.54 4.00 -11.71
N GLU A 144 12.90 3.28 -12.61
CA GLU A 144 12.08 3.84 -13.68
C GLU A 144 10.62 3.73 -13.23
N ILE A 145 9.87 4.82 -13.35
CA ILE A 145 8.47 4.80 -12.90
C ILE A 145 7.57 4.87 -14.10
N VAL A 146 6.83 3.78 -14.34
CA VAL A 146 5.82 3.72 -15.39
C VAL A 146 4.45 3.65 -14.73
N CYS A 147 3.65 4.70 -14.91
CA CYS A 147 2.31 4.78 -14.36
C CYS A 147 1.30 4.61 -15.49
N ARG A 148 0.26 3.81 -15.24
CA ARG A 148 -0.86 3.67 -16.16
C ARG A 148 -2.15 3.94 -15.41
N ARG A 149 -2.89 4.94 -15.89
CA ARG A 149 -4.21 5.23 -15.34
C ARG A 149 -5.18 4.15 -15.83
N MET A 150 -5.93 3.60 -14.91
CA MET A 150 -6.99 2.66 -15.26
C MET A 150 -8.17 3.45 -15.81
N GLN A 151 -8.34 3.41 -17.12
CA GLN A 151 -9.40 4.13 -17.81
C GLN A 151 -10.22 3.19 -18.65
N GLU A 152 -11.36 3.71 -19.11
CA GLU A 152 -12.15 3.04 -20.12
C GLU A 152 -11.32 2.90 -21.39
N PRO A 153 -11.36 1.75 -21.97
CA PRO A 153 -10.68 1.57 -23.25
C PRO A 153 -11.23 2.53 -24.25
N GLU A 154 -10.91 3.48 -24.81
CA GLU A 154 -11.28 4.41 -25.51
C GLU A 154 -10.80 5.25 -25.92
N GLN A 155 -10.83 5.40 -25.57
CA GLN A 155 -10.48 6.30 -25.76
C GLN A 155 -9.89 6.73 -26.46
N THR A 156 -10.18 6.57 -26.73
CA THR A 156 -9.75 7.10 -27.13
C THR A 156 -9.45 7.63 -27.82
N THR A 157 -9.38 7.46 -28.04
CA THR A 157 -9.21 8.05 -28.41
C THR A 157 -8.92 8.55 -28.96
N HIS A 158 -8.97 8.33 -29.17
CA HIS A 158 -8.89 8.93 -29.37
C HIS A 158 -8.32 9.48 -29.52
N MET A 159 -8.28 9.46 -29.81
CA MET A 159 -8.05 10.09 -29.76
C MET A 159 -7.39 10.51 -29.98
N ASP A 160 -7.28 10.30 -30.33
CA ASP A 160 -6.97 10.67 -30.34
C ASP A 160 -6.38 10.85 -30.81
N GLU A 161 -6.24 10.54 -31.19
CA GLU A 161 -6.23 10.80 -31.28
C GLU A 161 -5.96 11.28 -31.48
N MET A 162 -5.99 11.18 -31.96
CA MET A 162 -6.16 11.78 -31.86
C MET A 162 -5.90 12.45 -31.80
N THR A 163 -5.83 12.44 -32.11
CA THR A 163 -5.90 13.12 -31.76
C THR A 163 -5.68 13.63 -31.57
N LEU A 164 -5.59 13.38 -31.79
CA LEU A 164 -5.68 13.79 -31.31
C LEU A 164 -5.72 14.25 -31.16
#